data_4f695e5b52116be9961bf2d6941382e1
#
_entry.id   4f695e5b52116be9961bf2d6941382e1
#
_cell.length_a   1.000
_cell.length_b   1.000
_cell.length_c   1.000
_cell.angle_alpha   90.00
_cell.angle_beta   90.00
_cell.angle_gamma   90.00
#
_symmetry.space_group_name_H-M   'P 1'
#
loop_
_entity.id
_entity.type
_entity.pdbx_description
1 polymer ?
#
loop_
_entity_poly.entity_id
_entity_poly.type
_entity_poly.pdbx_seq_one_letter_code
_entity_poly.pdbx_strand_id
1 'polypeptide(L)'
;MVNSHVKKRFIEGYWFYKYPGLDDWPEDPYNAYSSMDVNIGHEGEAGFYTYRFHLYTIKKLEEIIKEHKFAFGRYMLIVEKFDHDLIKKAITTILPEIEKYGDDVS
;
A
#
# COMPACT_ATOMS: atom_id res chain seq x y z
N MET A 1 -23.50 -11.27 -16.76
CA MET A 1 -23.98 -10.83 -16.21
C MET A 1 -23.91 -10.68 -14.83
N VAL A 2 -23.60 -11.50 -14.24
CA VAL A 2 -23.57 -11.43 -12.83
C VAL A 2 -22.65 -10.39 -12.26
N ASN A 3 -21.65 -10.01 -12.98
CA ASN A 3 -20.69 -9.04 -12.46
C ASN A 3 -21.18 -7.61 -12.50
N SER A 4 -22.38 -7.39 -12.98
CA SER A 4 -22.91 -6.04 -13.06
C SER A 4 -23.04 -5.36 -11.70
N HIS A 5 -23.04 -6.14 -10.61
CA HIS A 5 -23.16 -5.59 -9.27
C HIS A 5 -21.81 -5.34 -8.60
N VAL A 6 -20.73 -5.77 -9.22
CA VAL A 6 -19.42 -5.56 -8.64
C VAL A 6 -19.02 -4.11 -8.88
N LYS A 7 -18.84 -3.38 -7.81
CA LYS A 7 -18.47 -1.98 -7.89
C LYS A 7 -16.97 -1.85 -8.13
N LYS A 8 -16.62 -0.94 -9.00
CA LYS A 8 -15.24 -0.68 -9.31
C LYS A 8 -14.57 0.03 -8.15
N ARG A 9 -13.37 -0.36 -7.83
CA ARG A 9 -12.58 0.26 -6.78
C ARG A 9 -11.52 1.15 -7.37
N PHE A 10 -11.17 2.17 -6.63
CA PHE A 10 -10.13 3.10 -7.05
C PHE A 10 -9.41 3.67 -5.84
N ILE A 11 -8.20 4.16 -6.07
CA ILE A 11 -7.43 4.82 -5.02
C ILE A 11 -7.92 6.25 -4.93
N GLU A 12 -8.52 6.59 -3.79
CA GLU A 12 -8.99 7.95 -3.55
C GLU A 12 -7.84 8.84 -3.13
N GLY A 13 -6.90 8.30 -2.36
CA GLY A 13 -5.70 9.00 -1.95
C GLY A 13 -4.86 8.13 -1.06
N TYR A 14 -3.67 8.59 -0.73
CA TYR A 14 -2.79 7.90 0.20
C TYR A 14 -1.77 8.88 0.77
N TRP A 15 -1.19 8.52 1.93
CA TRP A 15 -0.10 9.29 2.50
C TRP A 15 0.79 8.37 3.31
N PHE A 16 2.03 8.85 3.50
CA PHE A 16 3.04 8.10 4.24
C PHE A 16 3.24 8.72 5.62
N TYR A 17 3.32 7.88 6.63
CA TYR A 17 3.55 8.36 7.98
C TYR A 17 4.93 8.93 8.19
N LYS A 18 5.93 8.33 7.52
CA LYS A 18 7.30 8.78 7.68
C LYS A 18 7.65 9.98 6.81
N TYR A 19 6.87 10.19 5.76
CA TYR A 19 7.11 11.26 4.78
C TYR A 19 5.82 12.01 4.52
N PRO A 20 5.32 12.75 5.54
CA PRO A 20 3.99 13.37 5.44
C PRO A 20 3.90 14.60 4.55
N GLY A 21 5.02 15.29 4.34
CA GLY A 21 5.00 16.49 3.51
C GLY A 21 5.25 16.17 2.04
N LEU A 22 4.86 17.11 1.17
CA LEU A 22 5.06 16.94 -0.26
C LEU A 22 6.54 16.83 -0.63
N ASP A 23 7.38 17.51 0.13
CA ASP A 23 8.82 17.51 -0.11
C ASP A 23 9.55 16.46 0.72
N ASP A 24 8.82 15.76 1.57
CA ASP A 24 9.41 14.70 2.39
C ASP A 24 9.49 13.42 1.59
N TRP A 25 10.69 13.01 1.28
CA TRP A 25 10.91 11.79 0.53
C TRP A 25 12.18 11.12 1.03
N PRO A 26 12.26 9.80 0.94
CA PRO A 26 13.49 9.13 1.42
C PRO A 26 14.72 9.66 0.70
N GLU A 27 15.78 9.88 1.45
CA GLU A 27 17.06 10.30 0.87
C GLU A 27 17.55 9.27 -0.13
N ASP A 28 17.38 7.99 0.19
CA ASP A 28 17.65 6.90 -0.73
C ASP A 28 16.35 6.17 -1.03
N PRO A 29 15.71 6.47 -2.15
CA PRO A 29 14.43 5.82 -2.49
C PRO A 29 14.51 4.30 -2.64
N TYR A 30 15.70 3.76 -2.85
CA TYR A 30 15.88 2.32 -2.96
C TYR A 30 16.02 1.63 -1.61
N ASN A 31 16.20 2.39 -0.54
CA ASN A 31 16.36 1.82 0.80
C ASN A 31 15.50 2.58 1.78
N ALA A 32 14.22 2.23 1.81
CA ALA A 32 13.26 2.98 2.60
C ALA A 32 12.11 2.12 3.09
N TYR A 33 11.45 2.62 4.12
CA TYR A 33 10.27 2.01 4.70
C TYR A 33 9.35 3.09 5.23
N SER A 34 8.05 2.88 5.08
CA SER A 34 7.06 3.70 5.77
C SER A 34 5.75 2.95 5.85
N SER A 35 5.03 3.15 6.94
CA SER A 35 3.62 2.80 6.97
C SER A 35 2.89 3.83 6.11
N MET A 36 1.83 3.42 5.44
CA MET A 36 1.03 4.32 4.65
C MET A 36 -0.44 3.96 4.79
N ASP A 37 -1.29 4.96 4.76
CA ASP A 37 -2.73 4.74 4.68
C ASP A 37 -3.18 4.98 3.26
N VAL A 38 -4.00 4.09 2.76
CA VAL A 38 -4.57 4.18 1.42
C VAL A 38 -6.08 4.25 1.55
N ASN A 39 -6.67 5.28 0.98
CA ASN A 39 -8.11 5.43 0.96
C ASN A 39 -8.64 4.87 -0.34
N ILE A 40 -9.51 3.89 -0.24
CA ILE A 40 -10.07 3.19 -1.38
C ILE A 40 -11.55 3.46 -1.47
N GLY A 41 -11.97 4.04 -2.58
CA GLY A 41 -13.36 4.32 -2.85
C GLY A 41 -13.97 3.24 -3.73
N HIS A 42 -15.29 3.20 -3.71
CA HIS A 42 -16.05 2.29 -4.56
C HIS A 42 -16.92 3.13 -5.47
N GLU A 43 -16.91 2.81 -6.74
CA GLU A 43 -17.71 3.51 -7.72
C GLU A 43 -19.17 3.55 -7.29
N GLY A 44 -19.77 4.74 -7.31
CA GLY A 44 -21.17 4.90 -6.96
C GLY A 44 -21.44 5.05 -5.49
N GLU A 45 -20.43 4.97 -4.65
CA GLU A 45 -20.61 5.14 -3.20
C GLU A 45 -19.91 6.40 -2.72
N ALA A 46 -20.50 7.02 -1.72
CA ALA A 46 -19.87 8.15 -1.06
C ALA A 46 -18.86 7.62 -0.04
N GLY A 47 -17.78 8.37 0.16
CA GLY A 47 -16.77 7.99 1.14
C GLY A 47 -15.79 6.98 0.64
N PHE A 48 -15.03 6.44 1.57
CA PHE A 48 -13.96 5.51 1.24
C PHE A 48 -13.63 4.67 2.48
N TYR A 49 -12.87 3.60 2.24
CA TYR A 49 -12.35 2.76 3.31
C TYR A 49 -10.85 2.96 3.37
N THR A 50 -10.29 3.04 4.57
CA THR A 50 -8.87 3.26 4.77
C THR A 50 -8.18 1.96 5.14
N TYR A 51 -7.13 1.61 4.40
CA TYR A 51 -6.32 0.43 4.68
C TYR A 51 -4.90 0.87 4.97
N ARG A 52 -4.29 0.26 5.98
CA ARG A 52 -2.90 0.55 6.32
C ARG A 52 -1.98 -0.50 5.74
N PHE A 53 -1.01 -0.04 4.96
CA PHE A 53 0.01 -0.89 4.39
C PHE A 53 1.35 -0.56 5.03
N HIS A 54 2.24 -1.54 4.99
CA HIS A 54 3.63 -1.35 5.40
C HIS A 54 4.47 -1.52 4.16
N LEU A 55 5.02 -0.43 3.70
CA LEU A 55 5.73 -0.37 2.43
C LEU A 55 7.23 -0.45 2.65
N TYR A 56 7.85 -1.46 2.06
CA TYR A 56 9.29 -1.68 2.15
C TYR A 56 9.88 -1.72 0.77
N THR A 57 11.11 -1.20 0.64
CA THR A 57 11.89 -1.51 -0.55
C THR A 57 12.56 -2.86 -0.34
N ILE A 58 12.95 -3.51 -1.43
CA ILE A 58 13.65 -4.79 -1.36
C ILE A 58 14.91 -4.65 -0.50
N LYS A 59 15.69 -3.59 -0.74
CA LYS A 59 16.92 -3.36 -0.02
C LYS A 59 16.70 -3.20 1.49
N LYS A 60 15.67 -2.44 1.86
CA LYS A 60 15.36 -2.25 3.27
C LYS A 60 14.92 -3.56 3.92
N LEU A 61 14.13 -4.33 3.21
CA LEU A 61 13.67 -5.63 3.72
C LEU A 61 14.86 -6.58 3.92
N GLU A 62 15.81 -6.58 2.99
CA GLU A 62 17.01 -7.38 3.13
C GLU A 62 17.79 -7.02 4.39
N GLU A 63 17.90 -5.72 4.68
CA GLU A 63 18.57 -5.27 5.90
C GLU A 63 17.86 -5.78 7.14
N ILE A 64 16.54 -5.70 7.14
CA ILE A 64 15.74 -6.16 8.28
C ILE A 64 15.93 -7.66 8.49
N ILE A 65 15.89 -8.42 7.42
CA ILE A 65 16.05 -9.87 7.51
C ILE A 65 17.45 -10.23 7.96
N LYS A 66 18.45 -9.49 7.51
CA LYS A 66 19.83 -9.73 7.91
C LYS A 66 19.99 -9.53 9.41
N GLU A 67 19.34 -8.52 9.96
CA GLU A 67 19.42 -8.22 11.38
C GLU A 67 18.55 -9.14 12.23
N HIS A 68 17.30 -9.32 11.83
CA HIS A 68 16.32 -10.06 12.63
C HIS A 68 16.06 -11.48 12.15
N LYS A 69 16.61 -11.88 11.02
CA LYS A 69 16.52 -13.22 10.42
C LYS A 69 15.17 -13.55 9.80
N PHE A 70 14.17 -12.69 9.99
CA PHE A 70 12.85 -12.89 9.38
C PHE A 70 12.12 -11.55 9.32
N ALA A 71 11.04 -11.52 8.56
CA ALA A 71 10.14 -10.39 8.52
C ALA A 71 8.74 -10.92 8.23
N PHE A 72 7.74 -10.24 8.77
CA PHE A 72 6.36 -10.61 8.49
C PHE A 72 5.48 -9.39 8.74
N GLY A 73 4.26 -9.46 8.24
CA GLY A 73 3.32 -8.37 8.47
C GLY A 73 2.09 -8.51 7.60
N ARG A 74 0.97 -8.00 8.12
CA ARG A 74 -0.25 -7.91 7.35
C ARG A 74 -0.15 -6.71 6.41
N TYR A 75 -0.60 -6.88 5.17
CA TYR A 75 -0.54 -5.81 4.16
C TYR A 75 0.87 -5.26 3.97
N MET A 76 1.83 -6.16 4.00
CA MET A 76 3.19 -5.80 3.66
C MET A 76 3.29 -5.69 2.14
N LEU A 77 3.78 -4.55 1.67
CA LEU A 77 3.95 -4.30 0.25
C LEU A 77 5.41 -4.04 -0.02
N ILE A 78 5.99 -4.76 -0.95
CA ILE A 78 7.42 -4.67 -1.25
C ILE A 78 7.61 -4.12 -2.64
N VAL A 79 8.36 -3.04 -2.76
CA VAL A 79 8.62 -2.38 -4.04
C VAL A 79 10.11 -2.24 -4.24
N GLU A 80 10.52 -2.04 -5.49
CA GLU A 80 11.92 -1.84 -5.79
C GLU A 80 12.43 -0.54 -5.20
N LYS A 81 11.63 0.51 -5.32
CA LYS A 81 12.00 1.83 -4.82
C LYS A 81 10.75 2.63 -4.50
N PHE A 82 10.92 3.67 -3.70
CA PHE A 82 9.83 4.62 -3.44
C PHE A 82 9.68 5.50 -4.67
N ASP A 83 8.60 5.29 -5.38
CA ASP A 83 8.26 6.02 -6.59
C ASP A 83 6.74 6.03 -6.64
N HIS A 84 6.15 7.21 -6.76
CA HIS A 84 4.69 7.35 -6.72
C HIS A 84 3.97 6.50 -7.76
N ASP A 85 4.47 6.51 -8.99
CA ASP A 85 3.81 5.74 -10.04
C ASP A 85 3.89 4.23 -9.77
N LEU A 86 5.04 3.77 -9.31
CA LEU A 86 5.22 2.37 -8.97
C LEU A 86 4.34 1.96 -7.81
N ILE A 87 4.25 2.80 -6.78
CA ILE A 87 3.42 2.53 -5.61
C ILE A 87 1.95 2.47 -6.00
N LYS A 88 1.49 3.41 -6.79
CA LYS A 88 0.10 3.41 -7.28
C LYS A 88 -0.19 2.16 -8.09
N LYS A 89 0.73 1.78 -8.95
CA LYS A 89 0.59 0.58 -9.77
C LYS A 89 0.49 -0.67 -8.89
N ALA A 90 1.35 -0.75 -7.88
CA ALA A 90 1.36 -1.90 -6.97
C ALA A 90 0.03 -1.99 -6.23
N ILE A 91 -0.44 -0.88 -5.67
CA ILE A 91 -1.71 -0.88 -4.94
C ILE A 91 -2.86 -1.24 -5.87
N THR A 92 -2.90 -0.67 -7.07
CA THR A 92 -3.94 -0.96 -8.04
C THR A 92 -3.96 -2.45 -8.37
N THR A 93 -2.79 -3.05 -8.48
CA THR A 93 -2.68 -4.47 -8.81
C THR A 93 -3.26 -5.35 -7.70
N ILE A 94 -3.10 -4.94 -6.43
CA ILE A 94 -3.58 -5.76 -5.32
C ILE A 94 -5.01 -5.43 -4.88
N LEU A 95 -5.65 -4.43 -5.48
CA LEU A 95 -7.02 -4.08 -5.09
C LEU A 95 -7.97 -5.28 -5.08
N PRO A 96 -7.96 -6.19 -6.06
CA PRO A 96 -8.83 -7.36 -6.01
C PRO A 96 -8.51 -8.28 -4.83
N GLU A 97 -7.25 -8.30 -4.41
CA GLU A 97 -6.85 -9.13 -3.26
C GLU A 97 -7.33 -8.52 -1.95
N ILE A 98 -7.36 -7.19 -1.88
CA ILE A 98 -7.88 -6.50 -0.69
C ILE A 98 -9.33 -6.91 -0.46
N GLU A 99 -10.08 -7.10 -1.53
CA GLU A 99 -11.47 -7.52 -1.42
C GLU A 99 -11.61 -8.84 -0.67
N LYS A 100 -10.67 -9.75 -0.88
CA LYS A 100 -10.71 -11.04 -0.20
C LYS A 100 -10.42 -10.95 1.28
N TYR A 101 -9.56 -10.03 1.66
CA TYR A 101 -9.09 -9.92 3.03
C TYR A 101 -9.61 -8.70 3.78
N GLY A 102 -10.32 -7.83 3.08
CA GLY A 102 -10.75 -6.56 3.67
C GLY A 102 -11.60 -6.71 4.90
N ASP A 103 -12.48 -7.67 4.91
CA ASP A 103 -13.39 -7.89 6.03
C ASP A 103 -12.67 -8.41 7.26
N ASP A 104 -11.52 -9.01 7.07
CA ASP A 104 -10.75 -9.55 8.19
C ASP A 104 -9.96 -8.49 8.93
N VAL A 105 -9.90 -7.31 8.37
CA VAL A 105 -9.11 -6.23 8.94
C VAL A 105 -9.80 -5.60 10.14
N SER A 106 -11.09 -5.55 10.08
CA SER A 106 -11.89 -4.90 11.10
C SER A 106 -11.85 -5.61 12.44
#